data_1ca89b3d184028c0619ed2502b5f4d1a
#
_entry.id   1ca89b3d184028c0619ed2502b5f4d1a
#
_cell.length_a   1.000
_cell.length_b   1.000
_cell.length_c   1.000
_cell.angle_alpha   90.00
_cell.angle_beta   90.00
_cell.angle_gamma   90.00
#
_symmetry.space_group_name_H-M   'P 1'
#
loop_
_entity.id
_entity.type
_entity.pdbx_description
1 polymer ?
#
loop_
_entity_poly.entity_id
_entity_poly.type
_entity_poly.pdbx_seq_one_letter_code
_entity_poly.pdbx_strand_id
1 'polypeptide(L)'
;MTAAVQQLDDYIIPRLSSLDAPALAVIGGSTGAGKSTLVNSIIGSEVTRPGVLRPTTTSPVLVHHPDSAGHFDDARILGGLARVSGAAAGAGELQVVASRTLSPGLAVLDAPDIDSVVDENRVLAAQLLEAADLWVFVTTAARYADAVPWLFLRDAAARGVVLALVINRIPPGATAEVSDHLRSMLAAQGLGEAPLFTIEEQTLVDGRIPEAAVAPLRSWLERVASDQAVRAEVVRRTLAGAVGSLADHATETARELRAQVAITEALTASAIAPFDRARAQLNDDVRDGTVLRGEVMARWADLVGTGELLRQLQSTLGRWRDRLTAAVTGRPTSSDRFEGAIEAGVETLVRARVAEATAAAAEAWRLHPAGVALLAESSDDLTRPSSDLPERAEAMIRAWQAGLLDLLRTEGADKRSTARALSYGVNGMAMVLMVATFAHTGGLTGAEIAIAGGSSAVGHKLTEALLGDQAVRRLALEARTDLDRRFGVLIDREAARFRSEVASLGVDPAAAERLDAMAGRLRTEVAR
;
A
#
# COMPACT_ATOMS: atom_id res chain seq x y z
N MET A 1 -7.95 -6.04 9.98
CA MET A 1 -7.34 -5.01 10.83
C MET A 1 -8.31 -4.48 11.89
N THR A 2 -9.55 -4.15 11.56
CA THR A 2 -10.55 -3.63 12.53
C THR A 2 -10.84 -4.60 13.69
N ALA A 3 -11.02 -5.90 13.42
CA ALA A 3 -11.29 -6.90 14.45
C ALA A 3 -10.12 -7.07 15.45
N ALA A 4 -8.86 -7.09 14.96
CA ALA A 4 -7.69 -7.21 15.82
C ALA A 4 -7.50 -5.98 16.74
N VAL A 5 -7.78 -4.78 16.24
CA VAL A 5 -7.76 -3.54 17.04
C VAL A 5 -8.87 -3.59 18.09
N GLN A 6 -10.06 -4.05 17.71
CA GLN A 6 -11.20 -4.16 18.61
C GLN A 6 -10.94 -5.19 19.71
N GLN A 7 -10.31 -6.33 19.41
CA GLN A 7 -9.90 -7.32 20.41
C GLN A 7 -8.84 -6.77 21.38
N LEU A 8 -7.91 -5.94 20.89
CA LEU A 8 -6.95 -5.24 21.75
C LEU A 8 -7.67 -4.35 22.77
N ASP A 9 -8.61 -3.52 22.29
CA ASP A 9 -9.29 -2.52 23.12
C ASP A 9 -10.34 -3.15 24.05
N ASP A 10 -11.09 -4.14 23.58
CA ASP A 10 -12.20 -4.74 24.32
C ASP A 10 -11.76 -5.83 25.30
N TYR A 11 -10.59 -6.47 25.08
CA TYR A 11 -10.15 -7.60 25.88
C TYR A 11 -8.69 -7.52 26.34
N ILE A 12 -7.72 -7.49 25.41
CA ILE A 12 -6.31 -7.71 25.76
C ILE A 12 -5.78 -6.62 26.69
N ILE A 13 -5.95 -5.34 26.34
CA ILE A 13 -5.45 -4.22 27.15
C ILE A 13 -6.17 -4.14 28.52
N PRO A 14 -7.52 -4.21 28.59
CA PRO A 14 -8.21 -4.24 29.87
C PRO A 14 -7.77 -5.40 30.76
N ARG A 15 -7.59 -6.59 30.18
CA ARG A 15 -7.24 -7.78 30.94
C ARG A 15 -5.80 -7.76 31.46
N LEU A 16 -4.85 -7.28 30.66
CA LEU A 16 -3.47 -7.04 31.10
C LEU A 16 -3.38 -6.03 32.24
N SER A 17 -4.27 -5.05 32.25
CA SER A 17 -4.33 -4.02 33.31
C SER A 17 -4.98 -4.52 34.60
N SER A 18 -5.71 -5.63 34.59
CA SER A 18 -6.50 -6.16 35.71
C SER A 18 -6.63 -7.69 35.63
N LEU A 19 -5.52 -8.42 35.84
CA LEU A 19 -5.49 -9.89 35.78
C LEU A 19 -6.32 -10.55 36.89
N ASP A 20 -6.54 -9.90 38.00
CA ASP A 20 -7.32 -10.32 39.16
C ASP A 20 -8.81 -9.95 39.07
N ALA A 21 -9.23 -9.23 38.03
CA ALA A 21 -10.63 -8.90 37.80
C ALA A 21 -11.51 -10.16 37.68
N PRO A 22 -12.81 -10.05 37.98
CA PRO A 22 -13.76 -11.16 37.83
C PRO A 22 -13.70 -11.75 36.43
N ALA A 23 -13.81 -13.10 36.32
CA ALA A 23 -13.87 -13.76 35.02
C ALA A 23 -15.19 -13.43 34.32
N LEU A 24 -15.13 -13.12 33.02
CA LEU A 24 -16.30 -12.87 32.18
C LEU A 24 -16.70 -14.16 31.46
N ALA A 25 -17.82 -14.74 31.88
CA ALA A 25 -18.44 -15.88 31.21
C ALA A 25 -19.47 -15.40 30.19
N VAL A 26 -19.23 -15.62 28.91
CA VAL A 26 -20.20 -15.29 27.85
C VAL A 26 -21.05 -16.53 27.52
N ILE A 27 -22.36 -16.39 27.64
CA ILE A 27 -23.34 -17.42 27.25
C ILE A 27 -23.73 -17.14 25.79
N GLY A 28 -23.10 -17.88 24.87
CA GLY A 28 -23.32 -17.79 23.43
C GLY A 28 -23.99 -19.05 22.88
N GLY A 29 -24.44 -19.00 21.64
CA GLY A 29 -24.99 -20.18 20.96
C GLY A 29 -26.14 -19.89 20.02
N SER A 30 -26.74 -20.97 19.51
CA SER A 30 -27.74 -20.89 18.43
C SER A 30 -29.04 -20.23 18.86
N THR A 31 -29.74 -19.70 17.84
CA THR A 31 -31.09 -19.13 18.00
C THR A 31 -32.06 -20.17 18.62
N GLY A 32 -32.73 -19.76 19.67
CA GLY A 32 -33.71 -20.63 20.35
C GLY A 32 -33.11 -21.75 21.18
N ALA A 33 -31.79 -21.76 21.43
CA ALA A 33 -31.16 -22.77 22.31
C ALA A 33 -31.51 -22.59 23.80
N GLY A 34 -32.12 -21.46 24.19
CA GLY A 34 -32.55 -21.19 25.55
C GLY A 34 -31.49 -20.47 26.40
N LYS A 35 -30.59 -19.68 25.79
CA LYS A 35 -29.53 -18.93 26.48
C LYS A 35 -30.05 -18.05 27.61
N SER A 36 -30.97 -17.14 27.31
CA SER A 36 -31.54 -16.24 28.30
C SER A 36 -32.29 -16.97 29.42
N THR A 37 -33.00 -18.08 29.10
CA THR A 37 -33.60 -18.96 30.12
C THR A 37 -32.54 -19.60 30.99
N LEU A 38 -31.43 -20.06 30.42
CA LEU A 38 -30.30 -20.63 31.15
C LEU A 38 -29.64 -19.57 32.05
N VAL A 39 -29.40 -18.36 31.55
CA VAL A 39 -28.87 -17.24 32.35
C VAL A 39 -29.77 -16.95 33.55
N ASN A 40 -31.10 -16.78 33.35
CA ASN A 40 -32.05 -16.59 34.43
C ASN A 40 -32.06 -17.74 35.46
N SER A 41 -31.84 -18.96 34.98
CA SER A 41 -31.78 -20.14 35.83
C SER A 41 -30.48 -20.23 36.64
N ILE A 42 -29.32 -19.82 36.05
CA ILE A 42 -28.04 -19.70 36.75
C ILE A 42 -28.12 -18.63 37.84
N ILE A 43 -28.70 -17.48 37.53
CA ILE A 43 -28.81 -16.32 38.42
C ILE A 43 -29.90 -16.57 39.50
N GLY A 44 -30.91 -17.39 39.20
CA GLY A 44 -32.03 -17.64 40.08
C GLY A 44 -33.12 -16.57 40.09
N SER A 45 -33.01 -15.58 39.20
CA SER A 45 -33.99 -14.47 39.02
C SER A 45 -34.10 -14.10 37.54
N GLU A 46 -35.18 -13.43 37.16
CA GLU A 46 -35.34 -12.91 35.79
C GLU A 46 -34.51 -11.64 35.62
N VAL A 47 -33.34 -11.74 34.96
CA VAL A 47 -32.43 -10.66 34.65
C VAL A 47 -32.41 -10.33 33.15
N THR A 48 -32.80 -11.27 32.32
CA THR A 48 -32.94 -11.14 30.88
C THR A 48 -34.32 -11.61 30.44
N ARG A 49 -34.89 -11.02 29.42
CA ARG A 49 -36.24 -11.36 28.95
C ARG A 49 -36.17 -12.44 27.86
N PRO A 50 -36.58 -13.68 28.14
CA PRO A 50 -36.74 -14.70 27.11
C PRO A 50 -37.96 -14.31 26.23
N GLY A 51 -37.73 -14.00 24.93
CA GLY A 51 -38.82 -13.62 24.02
C GLY A 51 -39.34 -14.78 23.18
N VAL A 52 -40.60 -14.71 22.76
CA VAL A 52 -41.26 -15.68 21.86
C VAL A 52 -41.08 -15.26 20.39
N LEU A 53 -40.92 -13.96 20.14
CA LEU A 53 -40.69 -13.42 18.81
C LEU A 53 -39.18 -13.38 18.51
N ARG A 54 -38.76 -13.87 17.36
CA ARG A 54 -37.34 -13.96 16.95
C ARG A 54 -36.92 -12.82 16.02
N PRO A 55 -35.71 -12.24 16.16
CA PRO A 55 -34.70 -12.50 17.19
C PRO A 55 -35.13 -11.94 18.56
N THR A 56 -34.85 -12.69 19.63
CA THR A 56 -35.37 -12.39 20.97
C THR A 56 -34.48 -11.48 21.78
N THR A 57 -33.16 -11.60 21.62
CA THR A 57 -32.16 -10.78 22.35
C THR A 57 -31.46 -9.88 21.34
N THR A 58 -31.83 -8.61 21.34
CA THR A 58 -31.19 -7.58 20.49
C THR A 58 -30.09 -6.81 21.22
N SER A 59 -30.07 -6.84 22.54
CA SER A 59 -29.13 -6.16 23.41
C SER A 59 -28.52 -7.14 24.42
N PRO A 60 -27.19 -7.16 24.60
CA PRO A 60 -26.55 -8.02 25.58
C PRO A 60 -26.88 -7.58 27.01
N VAL A 61 -26.92 -8.57 27.93
CA VAL A 61 -27.16 -8.34 29.36
C VAL A 61 -25.98 -8.88 30.16
N LEU A 62 -25.25 -8.00 30.84
CA LEU A 62 -24.16 -8.32 31.74
C LEU A 62 -24.65 -8.36 33.19
N VAL A 63 -24.47 -9.49 33.86
CA VAL A 63 -24.82 -9.67 35.26
C VAL A 63 -23.54 -9.82 36.08
N HIS A 64 -23.37 -9.02 37.13
CA HIS A 64 -22.19 -9.05 38.00
C HIS A 64 -22.57 -8.95 39.49
N HIS A 65 -21.65 -9.30 40.37
CA HIS A 65 -21.84 -9.08 41.81
C HIS A 65 -21.71 -7.56 42.12
N PRO A 66 -22.47 -6.97 43.07
CA PRO A 66 -22.34 -5.56 43.41
C PRO A 66 -20.91 -5.12 43.78
N ASP A 67 -20.15 -5.99 44.47
CA ASP A 67 -18.77 -5.69 44.85
C ASP A 67 -17.79 -5.64 43.66
N SER A 68 -18.22 -6.10 42.49
CA SER A 68 -17.45 -6.11 41.25
C SER A 68 -17.82 -4.99 40.28
N ALA A 69 -18.72 -4.08 40.67
CA ALA A 69 -19.26 -3.00 39.82
C ALA A 69 -18.16 -2.17 39.16
N GLY A 70 -17.10 -1.80 39.90
CA GLY A 70 -15.98 -1.00 39.38
C GLY A 70 -15.18 -1.63 38.22
N HIS A 71 -15.40 -2.92 37.91
CA HIS A 71 -14.80 -3.57 36.73
C HIS A 71 -15.69 -3.52 35.49
N PHE A 72 -17.00 -3.29 35.64
CA PHE A 72 -17.99 -3.45 34.57
C PHE A 72 -18.82 -2.19 34.29
N ASP A 73 -18.97 -1.29 35.27
CA ASP A 73 -19.77 -0.08 35.13
C ASP A 73 -19.06 1.00 34.29
N ASP A 74 -17.73 0.99 34.25
CA ASP A 74 -16.97 1.85 33.36
C ASP A 74 -16.67 1.14 32.01
N ALA A 75 -16.28 1.93 31.01
CA ALA A 75 -16.07 1.44 29.63
C ALA A 75 -14.76 0.65 29.45
N ARG A 76 -14.20 0.00 30.48
CA ARG A 76 -12.92 -0.73 30.38
C ARG A 76 -13.06 -2.01 29.57
N ILE A 77 -14.17 -2.76 29.71
CA ILE A 77 -14.44 -3.97 28.93
C ILE A 77 -15.60 -3.64 27.99
N LEU A 78 -15.54 -3.98 26.71
CA LEU A 78 -16.57 -3.67 25.73
C LEU A 78 -16.88 -2.15 25.67
N GLY A 79 -15.84 -1.32 25.59
CA GLY A 79 -15.95 0.14 25.65
C GLY A 79 -16.81 0.77 24.55
N GLY A 80 -17.02 0.07 23.45
CA GLY A 80 -17.88 0.48 22.35
C GLY A 80 -19.39 0.41 22.62
N LEU A 81 -19.81 -0.23 23.74
CA LEU A 81 -21.22 -0.38 24.12
C LEU A 81 -21.61 0.58 25.24
N ALA A 82 -22.68 1.36 25.04
CA ALA A 82 -23.21 2.27 26.05
C ALA A 82 -23.83 1.47 27.22
N ARG A 83 -23.46 1.80 28.48
CA ARG A 83 -24.00 1.15 29.68
C ARG A 83 -25.38 1.70 30.00
N VAL A 84 -26.36 0.79 30.21
CA VAL A 84 -27.72 1.14 30.63
C VAL A 84 -28.12 0.30 31.85
N SER A 85 -28.68 0.96 32.87
CA SER A 85 -29.17 0.31 34.10
C SER A 85 -30.62 -0.18 34.01
N GLY A 86 -31.31 0.05 32.88
CA GLY A 86 -32.67 -0.39 32.57
C GLY A 86 -32.67 -1.34 31.38
N ALA A 87 -33.86 -1.65 30.85
CA ALA A 87 -33.97 -2.44 29.63
C ALA A 87 -33.26 -1.71 28.47
N ALA A 88 -32.23 -2.35 27.87
CA ALA A 88 -31.54 -1.83 26.70
C ALA A 88 -32.48 -1.85 25.48
N ALA A 89 -32.37 -0.84 24.62
CA ALA A 89 -33.26 -0.64 23.49
C ALA A 89 -32.62 -0.99 22.13
N GLY A 90 -31.27 -1.20 22.05
CA GLY A 90 -30.60 -1.42 20.79
C GLY A 90 -29.28 -2.18 20.88
N ALA A 91 -28.74 -2.58 19.73
CA ALA A 91 -27.51 -3.36 19.61
C ALA A 91 -26.23 -2.61 20.10
N GLY A 92 -26.26 -1.27 20.18
CA GLY A 92 -25.15 -0.45 20.71
C GLY A 92 -25.14 -0.29 22.23
N GLU A 93 -26.05 -0.94 22.95
CA GLU A 93 -26.24 -0.81 24.40
C GLU A 93 -25.96 -2.13 25.11
N LEU A 94 -25.31 -2.04 26.27
CA LEU A 94 -25.07 -3.15 27.20
C LEU A 94 -25.88 -2.91 28.47
N GLN A 95 -26.88 -3.73 28.72
CA GLN A 95 -27.62 -3.69 29.99
C GLN A 95 -26.74 -4.25 31.09
N VAL A 96 -26.53 -3.50 32.17
CA VAL A 96 -25.74 -3.93 33.33
C VAL A 96 -26.69 -4.17 34.52
N VAL A 97 -26.59 -5.39 35.11
CA VAL A 97 -27.46 -5.80 36.21
C VAL A 97 -26.59 -6.30 37.36
N ALA A 98 -26.79 -5.72 38.56
CA ALA A 98 -26.14 -6.21 39.77
C ALA A 98 -26.98 -7.33 40.43
N SER A 99 -26.33 -8.45 40.75
CA SER A 99 -26.95 -9.57 41.44
C SER A 99 -26.06 -10.17 42.53
N ARG A 100 -26.58 -10.28 43.75
CA ARG A 100 -25.89 -10.89 44.88
C ARG A 100 -25.85 -12.41 44.85
N THR A 101 -26.56 -13.02 43.89
CA THR A 101 -26.53 -14.48 43.72
C THR A 101 -25.31 -15.00 42.98
N LEU A 102 -24.60 -14.08 42.25
CA LEU A 102 -23.29 -14.40 41.67
C LEU A 102 -22.17 -14.20 42.71
N SER A 103 -21.12 -14.99 42.58
CA SER A 103 -19.86 -14.74 43.31
C SER A 103 -19.13 -13.51 42.79
N PRO A 104 -18.40 -12.74 43.63
CA PRO A 104 -17.66 -11.56 43.18
C PRO A 104 -16.58 -11.83 42.12
N GLY A 105 -16.12 -13.08 42.00
CA GLY A 105 -15.12 -13.50 41.01
C GLY A 105 -15.65 -13.83 39.60
N LEU A 106 -16.97 -13.65 39.36
CA LEU A 106 -17.61 -14.00 38.08
C LEU A 106 -18.59 -12.90 37.62
N ALA A 107 -18.58 -12.64 36.33
CA ALA A 107 -19.68 -11.98 35.64
C ALA A 107 -20.21 -12.88 34.52
N VAL A 108 -21.50 -12.81 34.25
CA VAL A 108 -22.18 -13.59 33.20
C VAL A 108 -22.82 -12.65 32.21
N LEU A 109 -22.56 -12.88 30.94
CA LEU A 109 -23.09 -12.09 29.83
C LEU A 109 -23.98 -12.94 28.93
N ASP A 110 -25.25 -12.54 28.80
CA ASP A 110 -26.19 -13.13 27.84
C ASP A 110 -25.96 -12.46 26.46
N ALA A 111 -25.43 -13.23 25.51
CA ALA A 111 -25.12 -12.73 24.18
C ALA A 111 -26.25 -12.98 23.18
N PRO A 112 -26.39 -12.13 22.16
CA PRO A 112 -27.29 -12.38 21.03
C PRO A 112 -26.97 -13.72 20.33
N ASP A 113 -27.88 -14.11 19.43
CA ASP A 113 -27.75 -15.35 18.67
C ASP A 113 -26.62 -15.27 17.63
N ILE A 114 -25.72 -16.25 17.63
CA ILE A 114 -24.57 -16.33 16.69
C ILE A 114 -25.00 -16.66 15.25
N ASP A 115 -26.16 -17.27 15.08
CA ASP A 115 -26.76 -17.65 13.80
C ASP A 115 -28.00 -16.79 13.47
N SER A 116 -28.04 -15.57 14.02
CA SER A 116 -29.11 -14.60 13.74
C SER A 116 -29.18 -14.27 12.26
N VAL A 117 -30.40 -14.09 11.75
CA VAL A 117 -30.62 -13.57 10.38
C VAL A 117 -30.25 -12.09 10.25
N VAL A 118 -30.08 -11.40 11.36
CA VAL A 118 -29.64 -10.00 11.43
C VAL A 118 -28.13 -9.94 11.55
N ASP A 119 -27.45 -9.37 10.57
CA ASP A 119 -26.00 -9.30 10.50
C ASP A 119 -25.36 -8.58 11.69
N GLU A 120 -25.97 -7.49 12.15
CA GLU A 120 -25.53 -6.71 13.31
C GLU A 120 -25.46 -7.56 14.58
N ASN A 121 -26.44 -8.44 14.79
CA ASN A 121 -26.44 -9.36 15.93
C ASN A 121 -25.32 -10.41 15.85
N ARG A 122 -24.99 -10.89 14.65
CA ARG A 122 -23.88 -11.84 14.47
C ARG A 122 -22.52 -11.18 14.75
N VAL A 123 -22.33 -9.96 14.27
CA VAL A 123 -21.11 -9.16 14.52
C VAL A 123 -20.98 -8.88 16.01
N LEU A 124 -22.06 -8.44 16.67
CA LEU A 124 -22.06 -8.19 18.10
C LEU A 124 -21.79 -9.48 18.91
N ALA A 125 -22.42 -10.59 18.55
CA ALA A 125 -22.17 -11.87 19.22
C ALA A 125 -20.69 -12.29 19.11
N ALA A 126 -20.07 -12.14 17.93
CA ALA A 126 -18.64 -12.39 17.74
C ALA A 126 -17.77 -11.49 18.62
N GLN A 127 -18.04 -10.18 18.65
CA GLN A 127 -17.34 -9.22 19.50
C GLN A 127 -17.42 -9.59 21.00
N LEU A 128 -18.63 -9.94 21.48
CA LEU A 128 -18.82 -10.34 22.88
C LEU A 128 -18.07 -11.62 23.24
N LEU A 129 -18.02 -12.58 22.31
CA LEU A 129 -17.27 -13.82 22.47
C LEU A 129 -15.75 -13.54 22.47
N GLU A 130 -15.28 -12.56 21.70
CA GLU A 130 -13.87 -12.15 21.69
C GLU A 130 -13.43 -11.48 23.00
N ALA A 131 -14.36 -10.85 23.73
CA ALA A 131 -14.11 -10.24 25.03
C ALA A 131 -14.25 -11.20 26.23
N ALA A 132 -14.60 -12.46 26.00
CA ALA A 132 -14.86 -13.45 27.04
C ALA A 132 -13.59 -14.10 27.59
N ASP A 133 -13.50 -14.32 28.90
CA ASP A 133 -12.50 -15.19 29.50
C ASP A 133 -12.85 -16.66 29.33
N LEU A 134 -14.15 -16.99 29.37
CA LEU A 134 -14.66 -18.31 29.09
C LEU A 134 -15.99 -18.25 28.34
N TRP A 135 -16.21 -19.23 27.48
CA TRP A 135 -17.46 -19.39 26.75
C TRP A 135 -18.29 -20.52 27.34
N VAL A 136 -19.58 -20.26 27.52
CA VAL A 136 -20.59 -21.30 27.70
C VAL A 136 -21.42 -21.39 26.44
N PHE A 137 -21.11 -22.35 25.60
CA PHE A 137 -21.76 -22.52 24.31
C PHE A 137 -23.04 -23.36 24.45
N VAL A 138 -24.18 -22.76 24.16
CA VAL A 138 -25.50 -23.40 24.32
C VAL A 138 -26.07 -23.83 22.97
N THR A 139 -26.38 -25.10 22.83
CA THR A 139 -27.06 -25.68 21.68
C THR A 139 -28.22 -26.56 22.11
N THR A 140 -28.92 -27.18 21.15
CA THR A 140 -30.00 -28.13 21.42
C THR A 140 -29.70 -29.48 20.79
N ALA A 141 -30.38 -30.52 21.24
CA ALA A 141 -30.29 -31.86 20.63
C ALA A 141 -30.68 -31.86 19.14
N ALA A 142 -31.47 -30.90 18.67
CA ALA A 142 -31.84 -30.76 17.27
C ALA A 142 -30.81 -29.98 16.42
N ARG A 143 -29.90 -29.22 17.04
CA ARG A 143 -29.04 -28.23 16.32
C ARG A 143 -27.54 -28.33 16.62
N TYR A 144 -27.11 -29.25 17.49
CA TYR A 144 -25.69 -29.37 17.88
C TYR A 144 -24.75 -29.71 16.70
N ALA A 145 -25.30 -30.25 15.62
CA ALA A 145 -24.54 -30.60 14.41
C ALA A 145 -24.59 -29.53 13.30
N ASP A 146 -25.26 -28.39 13.54
CA ASP A 146 -25.35 -27.29 12.57
C ASP A 146 -23.96 -26.72 12.25
N ALA A 147 -23.70 -26.39 10.99
CA ALA A 147 -22.37 -25.94 10.51
C ALA A 147 -21.93 -24.59 11.12
N VAL A 148 -22.85 -23.62 11.25
CA VAL A 148 -22.52 -22.25 11.72
C VAL A 148 -21.96 -22.28 13.16
N PRO A 149 -22.59 -22.92 14.15
CA PRO A 149 -22.02 -23.08 15.48
C PRO A 149 -20.59 -23.65 15.48
N TRP A 150 -20.32 -24.64 14.64
CA TRP A 150 -18.98 -25.25 14.56
C TRP A 150 -17.88 -24.32 14.05
N LEU A 151 -18.21 -23.28 13.27
CA LEU A 151 -17.23 -22.25 12.88
C LEU A 151 -16.72 -21.49 14.11
N PHE A 152 -17.65 -21.07 14.99
CA PHE A 152 -17.31 -20.38 16.24
C PHE A 152 -16.54 -21.29 17.22
N LEU A 153 -16.94 -22.57 17.34
CA LEU A 153 -16.23 -23.50 18.20
C LEU A 153 -14.80 -23.78 17.76
N ARG A 154 -14.57 -23.88 16.45
CA ARG A 154 -13.22 -24.03 15.88
C ARG A 154 -12.36 -22.80 16.10
N ASP A 155 -12.92 -21.62 15.93
CA ASP A 155 -12.24 -20.36 16.20
C ASP A 155 -11.86 -20.24 17.69
N ALA A 156 -12.78 -20.60 18.61
CA ALA A 156 -12.48 -20.67 20.03
C ALA A 156 -11.35 -21.65 20.35
N ALA A 157 -11.36 -22.83 19.72
CA ALA A 157 -10.28 -23.82 19.88
C ALA A 157 -8.94 -23.28 19.42
N ALA A 158 -8.90 -22.66 18.22
CA ALA A 158 -7.69 -22.08 17.67
C ALA A 158 -7.11 -20.96 18.56
N ARG A 159 -7.96 -20.20 19.24
CA ARG A 159 -7.57 -19.14 20.18
C ARG A 159 -7.32 -19.64 21.61
N GLY A 160 -7.48 -20.93 21.88
CA GLY A 160 -7.26 -21.51 23.21
C GLY A 160 -8.25 -21.05 24.29
N VAL A 161 -9.41 -20.50 23.91
CA VAL A 161 -10.43 -20.00 24.83
C VAL A 161 -10.94 -21.15 25.70
N VAL A 162 -11.13 -20.92 27.00
CA VAL A 162 -11.77 -21.90 27.89
C VAL A 162 -13.25 -22.00 27.51
N LEU A 163 -13.66 -23.18 27.09
CA LEU A 163 -14.99 -23.47 26.55
C LEU A 163 -15.70 -24.53 27.40
N ALA A 164 -16.98 -24.27 27.69
CA ALA A 164 -17.92 -25.30 28.18
C ALA A 164 -19.11 -25.41 27.22
N LEU A 165 -19.63 -26.60 27.01
CA LEU A 165 -20.79 -26.81 26.16
C LEU A 165 -22.01 -27.21 27.00
N VAL A 166 -23.16 -26.70 26.57
CA VAL A 166 -24.46 -27.06 27.13
C VAL A 166 -25.34 -27.56 26.00
N ILE A 167 -25.76 -28.85 26.06
CA ILE A 167 -26.85 -29.33 25.22
C ILE A 167 -28.14 -29.20 26.00
N ASN A 168 -29.01 -28.37 25.53
CA ASN A 168 -30.34 -28.12 26.11
C ASN A 168 -31.43 -28.86 25.32
N ARG A 169 -32.58 -29.07 25.94
CA ARG A 169 -33.77 -29.68 25.32
C ARG A 169 -33.48 -31.07 24.73
N ILE A 170 -32.75 -31.89 25.46
CA ILE A 170 -32.53 -33.27 25.06
C ILE A 170 -33.84 -34.05 25.31
N PRO A 171 -34.34 -34.82 24.33
CA PRO A 171 -35.50 -35.68 24.57
C PRO A 171 -35.24 -36.66 25.72
N PRO A 172 -36.23 -36.90 26.57
CA PRO A 172 -36.07 -37.85 27.69
C PRO A 172 -35.55 -39.22 27.22
N GLY A 173 -34.48 -39.69 27.86
CA GLY A 173 -33.84 -40.96 27.54
C GLY A 173 -32.80 -40.93 26.40
N ALA A 174 -32.63 -39.80 25.70
CA ALA A 174 -31.63 -39.67 24.63
C ALA A 174 -30.29 -39.08 25.10
N THR A 175 -30.15 -38.78 26.40
CA THR A 175 -28.99 -38.04 26.94
C THR A 175 -27.66 -38.74 26.66
N ALA A 176 -27.56 -40.06 26.82
CA ALA A 176 -26.32 -40.80 26.59
C ALA A 176 -25.92 -40.74 25.10
N GLU A 177 -26.85 -41.09 24.21
CA GLU A 177 -26.58 -41.11 22.75
C GLU A 177 -26.12 -39.74 22.22
N VAL A 178 -26.88 -38.70 22.56
CA VAL A 178 -26.56 -37.31 22.10
C VAL A 178 -25.23 -36.84 22.68
N SER A 179 -24.95 -37.13 23.94
CA SER A 179 -23.69 -36.76 24.62
C SER A 179 -22.48 -37.44 23.99
N ASP A 180 -22.56 -38.75 23.73
CA ASP A 180 -21.44 -39.52 23.19
C ASP A 180 -21.15 -39.13 21.75
N HIS A 181 -22.20 -38.86 20.95
CA HIS A 181 -22.01 -38.33 19.59
C HIS A 181 -21.34 -36.95 19.59
N LEU A 182 -21.82 -36.01 20.43
CA LEU A 182 -21.20 -34.70 20.52
C LEU A 182 -19.77 -34.77 21.05
N ARG A 183 -19.46 -35.58 22.05
CA ARG A 183 -18.08 -35.78 22.53
C ARG A 183 -17.17 -36.30 21.43
N SER A 184 -17.64 -37.21 20.60
CA SER A 184 -16.89 -37.67 19.42
C SER A 184 -16.60 -36.55 18.43
N MET A 185 -17.60 -35.72 18.14
CA MET A 185 -17.43 -34.54 17.26
C MET A 185 -16.44 -33.53 17.86
N LEU A 186 -16.51 -33.22 19.15
CA LEU A 186 -15.62 -32.33 19.87
C LEU A 186 -14.17 -32.84 19.84
N ALA A 187 -13.97 -34.14 20.12
CA ALA A 187 -12.66 -34.77 20.08
C ALA A 187 -12.03 -34.66 18.68
N ALA A 188 -12.81 -34.87 17.63
CA ALA A 188 -12.35 -34.69 16.22
C ALA A 188 -11.92 -33.28 15.89
N GLN A 189 -12.33 -32.25 16.65
CA GLN A 189 -11.99 -30.85 16.48
C GLN A 189 -11.00 -30.32 17.54
N GLY A 190 -10.39 -31.21 18.35
CA GLY A 190 -9.44 -30.81 19.39
C GLY A 190 -10.08 -30.23 20.65
N LEU A 191 -11.39 -30.34 20.80
CA LEU A 191 -12.18 -29.82 21.92
C LEU A 191 -12.64 -30.92 22.89
N GLY A 192 -12.04 -32.12 22.87
CA GLY A 192 -12.44 -33.25 23.67
C GLY A 192 -12.39 -33.03 25.19
N GLU A 193 -11.56 -32.12 25.66
CA GLU A 193 -11.43 -31.77 27.09
C GLU A 193 -12.47 -30.74 27.58
N ALA A 194 -13.29 -30.19 26.68
CA ALA A 194 -14.28 -29.18 27.05
C ALA A 194 -15.40 -29.82 27.92
N PRO A 195 -15.73 -29.23 29.08
CA PRO A 195 -16.84 -29.70 29.89
C PRO A 195 -18.16 -29.71 29.11
N LEU A 196 -18.89 -30.81 29.16
CA LEU A 196 -20.18 -30.98 28.52
C LEU A 196 -21.27 -31.16 29.57
N PHE A 197 -22.23 -30.23 29.56
CA PHE A 197 -23.42 -30.26 30.43
C PHE A 197 -24.64 -30.58 29.60
N THR A 198 -25.53 -31.43 30.16
CA THR A 198 -26.73 -31.92 29.50
C THR A 198 -27.97 -31.50 30.26
N ILE A 199 -28.97 -30.97 29.58
CA ILE A 199 -30.26 -30.58 30.16
C ILE A 199 -31.36 -31.21 29.32
N GLU A 200 -32.10 -32.13 29.92
CA GLU A 200 -33.26 -32.75 29.29
C GLU A 200 -34.41 -31.76 29.15
N GLU A 201 -35.25 -31.97 28.14
CA GLU A 201 -36.45 -31.16 27.95
C GLU A 201 -37.44 -31.40 29.09
N GLN A 202 -37.80 -30.33 29.78
CA GLN A 202 -38.64 -30.40 30.96
C GLN A 202 -39.47 -29.12 31.14
N THR A 203 -40.51 -29.21 31.96
CA THR A 203 -41.35 -28.06 32.26
C THR A 203 -40.58 -27.04 33.09
N LEU A 204 -40.63 -25.79 32.67
CA LEU A 204 -40.03 -24.68 33.38
C LEU A 204 -40.82 -24.38 34.67
N VAL A 205 -40.11 -24.08 35.76
CA VAL A 205 -40.66 -23.62 37.02
C VAL A 205 -40.43 -22.12 37.12
N ASP A 206 -41.49 -21.33 37.20
CA ASP A 206 -41.44 -19.85 37.18
C ASP A 206 -40.59 -19.30 36.02
N GLY A 207 -40.72 -19.91 34.84
CA GLY A 207 -39.96 -19.48 33.63
C GLY A 207 -38.49 -19.92 33.61
N ARG A 208 -38.04 -20.71 34.56
CA ARG A 208 -36.64 -21.15 34.73
C ARG A 208 -36.51 -22.67 34.64
N ILE A 209 -35.36 -23.14 34.25
CA ILE A 209 -34.97 -24.54 34.27
C ILE A 209 -34.86 -24.97 35.74
N PRO A 210 -35.41 -26.12 36.13
CA PRO A 210 -35.29 -26.63 37.50
C PRO A 210 -33.85 -26.67 38.00
N GLU A 211 -33.66 -26.32 39.28
CA GLU A 211 -32.33 -26.17 39.92
C GLU A 211 -31.45 -27.42 39.75
N ALA A 212 -31.98 -28.60 39.91
CA ALA A 212 -31.22 -29.84 39.78
C ALA A 212 -30.59 -30.04 38.40
N ALA A 213 -31.23 -29.54 37.35
CA ALA A 213 -30.72 -29.65 35.97
C ALA A 213 -29.62 -28.62 35.66
N VAL A 214 -29.61 -27.47 36.34
CA VAL A 214 -28.62 -26.38 36.15
C VAL A 214 -27.45 -26.47 37.13
N ALA A 215 -27.64 -27.18 38.26
CA ALA A 215 -26.67 -27.29 39.36
C ALA A 215 -25.26 -27.72 38.90
N PRO A 216 -25.05 -28.69 37.98
CA PRO A 216 -23.71 -29.06 37.53
C PRO A 216 -22.97 -27.91 36.85
N LEU A 217 -23.63 -27.18 35.97
CA LEU A 217 -23.06 -26.00 35.29
C LEU A 217 -22.79 -24.86 36.29
N ARG A 218 -23.76 -24.57 37.17
CA ARG A 218 -23.60 -23.55 38.21
C ARG A 218 -22.40 -23.87 39.10
N SER A 219 -22.27 -25.08 39.60
CA SER A 219 -21.14 -25.52 40.45
C SER A 219 -19.80 -25.42 39.72
N TRP A 220 -19.76 -25.62 38.40
CA TRP A 220 -18.56 -25.42 37.61
C TRP A 220 -18.19 -23.93 37.52
N LEU A 221 -19.15 -23.05 37.23
CA LEU A 221 -18.95 -21.62 37.21
C LEU A 221 -18.55 -21.06 38.59
N GLU A 222 -19.15 -21.56 39.68
CA GLU A 222 -18.80 -21.18 41.05
C GLU A 222 -17.36 -21.56 41.42
N ARG A 223 -16.85 -22.71 40.96
CA ARG A 223 -15.45 -23.08 41.15
C ARG A 223 -14.50 -22.09 40.45
N VAL A 224 -14.82 -21.68 39.23
CA VAL A 224 -14.03 -20.62 38.52
C VAL A 224 -14.10 -19.31 39.31
N ALA A 225 -15.26 -18.97 39.86
CA ALA A 225 -15.45 -17.73 40.60
C ALA A 225 -14.73 -17.70 41.95
N SER A 226 -14.81 -18.78 42.73
CA SER A 226 -14.35 -18.85 44.11
C SER A 226 -12.86 -19.18 44.26
N ASP A 227 -12.30 -19.95 43.32
CA ASP A 227 -10.88 -20.30 43.33
C ASP A 227 -10.05 -19.32 42.48
N GLN A 228 -9.26 -18.51 43.19
CA GLN A 228 -8.41 -17.51 42.52
C GLN A 228 -7.37 -18.13 41.57
N ALA A 229 -6.84 -19.33 41.90
CA ALA A 229 -5.85 -19.98 41.04
C ALA A 229 -6.49 -20.50 39.75
N VAL A 230 -7.68 -21.11 39.87
CA VAL A 230 -8.47 -21.58 38.72
C VAL A 230 -8.87 -20.40 37.82
N ARG A 231 -9.34 -19.33 38.42
CA ARG A 231 -9.71 -18.12 37.67
C ARG A 231 -8.50 -17.49 36.94
N ALA A 232 -7.36 -17.35 37.64
CA ALA A 232 -6.14 -16.82 37.03
C ALA A 232 -5.65 -17.72 35.88
N GLU A 233 -5.79 -19.03 35.97
CA GLU A 233 -5.43 -19.96 34.91
C GLU A 233 -6.35 -19.81 33.69
N VAL A 234 -7.66 -19.68 33.90
CA VAL A 234 -8.64 -19.39 32.82
C VAL A 234 -8.27 -18.11 32.08
N VAL A 235 -8.08 -17.02 32.82
CA VAL A 235 -7.73 -15.71 32.25
C VAL A 235 -6.39 -15.78 31.50
N ARG A 236 -5.37 -16.38 32.11
CA ARG A 236 -4.04 -16.49 31.49
C ARG A 236 -4.07 -17.29 30.20
N ARG A 237 -4.75 -18.42 30.19
CA ARG A 237 -4.87 -19.29 29.01
C ARG A 237 -5.58 -18.56 27.85
N THR A 238 -6.70 -17.92 28.13
CA THR A 238 -7.46 -17.18 27.11
C THR A 238 -6.68 -15.96 26.61
N LEU A 239 -6.02 -15.21 27.52
CA LEU A 239 -5.19 -14.07 27.15
C LEU A 239 -3.99 -14.50 26.29
N ALA A 240 -3.31 -15.59 26.66
CA ALA A 240 -2.21 -16.13 25.86
C ALA A 240 -2.66 -16.52 24.45
N GLY A 241 -3.83 -17.16 24.33
CA GLY A 241 -4.42 -17.49 23.04
C GLY A 241 -4.78 -16.24 22.22
N ALA A 242 -5.38 -15.22 22.85
CA ALA A 242 -5.73 -13.97 22.18
C ALA A 242 -4.48 -13.23 21.66
N VAL A 243 -3.42 -13.14 22.47
CA VAL A 243 -2.14 -12.52 22.06
C VAL A 243 -1.45 -13.34 20.97
N GLY A 244 -1.51 -14.68 21.04
CA GLY A 244 -1.03 -15.58 19.99
C GLY A 244 -1.73 -15.34 18.66
N SER A 245 -3.06 -15.29 18.66
CA SER A 245 -3.88 -14.98 17.49
C SER A 245 -3.55 -13.59 16.91
N LEU A 246 -3.35 -12.58 17.76
CA LEU A 246 -2.94 -11.25 17.33
C LEU A 246 -1.56 -11.27 16.63
N ALA A 247 -0.61 -12.04 17.16
CA ALA A 247 0.72 -12.22 16.55
C ALA A 247 0.63 -12.91 15.18
N ASP A 248 -0.28 -13.88 15.03
CA ASP A 248 -0.51 -14.56 13.75
C ASP A 248 -1.15 -13.62 12.72
N HIS A 249 -2.13 -12.82 13.11
CA HIS A 249 -2.71 -11.78 12.25
C HIS A 249 -1.68 -10.72 11.84
N ALA A 250 -0.80 -10.30 12.77
CA ALA A 250 0.28 -9.36 12.44
C ALA A 250 1.26 -9.95 11.41
N THR A 251 1.61 -11.24 11.53
CA THR A 251 2.47 -11.94 10.57
C THR A 251 1.80 -12.06 9.19
N GLU A 252 0.50 -12.36 9.14
CA GLU A 252 -0.26 -12.43 7.89
C GLU A 252 -0.33 -11.06 7.21
N THR A 253 -0.67 -10.01 7.97
CA THR A 253 -0.70 -8.63 7.46
C THR A 253 0.70 -8.20 6.97
N ALA A 254 1.78 -8.58 7.65
CA ALA A 254 3.14 -8.32 7.19
C ALA A 254 3.44 -9.00 5.84
N ARG A 255 2.92 -10.21 5.62
CA ARG A 255 3.05 -10.93 4.34
C ARG A 255 2.31 -10.20 3.22
N GLU A 256 1.08 -9.74 3.47
CA GLU A 256 0.29 -8.97 2.52
C GLU A 256 0.97 -7.63 2.16
N LEU A 257 1.51 -6.93 3.16
CA LEU A 257 2.27 -5.69 2.94
C LEU A 257 3.52 -5.91 2.08
N ARG A 258 4.27 -7.00 2.29
CA ARG A 258 5.41 -7.34 1.41
C ARG A 258 4.97 -7.59 -0.02
N ALA A 259 3.85 -8.25 -0.23
CA ALA A 259 3.30 -8.43 -1.57
C ALA A 259 2.93 -7.09 -2.22
N GLN A 260 2.37 -6.15 -1.46
CA GLN A 260 2.09 -4.81 -1.96
C GLN A 260 3.38 -4.04 -2.30
N VAL A 261 4.41 -4.09 -1.46
CA VAL A 261 5.73 -3.49 -1.74
C VAL A 261 6.31 -4.06 -3.03
N ALA A 262 6.33 -5.38 -3.20
CA ALA A 262 6.84 -6.02 -4.42
C ALA A 262 6.07 -5.57 -5.68
N ILE A 263 4.76 -5.38 -5.60
CA ILE A 263 3.95 -4.86 -6.70
C ILE A 263 4.34 -3.41 -7.02
N THR A 264 4.50 -2.54 -6.02
CA THR A 264 4.89 -1.13 -6.25
C THR A 264 6.29 -1.01 -6.83
N GLU A 265 7.23 -1.83 -6.39
CA GLU A 265 8.57 -1.91 -6.96
C GLU A 265 8.55 -2.39 -8.42
N ALA A 266 7.79 -3.44 -8.73
CA ALA A 266 7.64 -3.95 -10.09
C ALA A 266 6.99 -2.92 -11.03
N LEU A 267 5.94 -2.22 -10.58
CA LEU A 267 5.30 -1.14 -11.34
C LEU A 267 6.28 0.01 -11.58
N THR A 268 7.03 0.42 -10.57
CA THR A 268 8.05 1.46 -10.70
C THR A 268 9.11 1.05 -11.71
N ALA A 269 9.69 -0.14 -11.57
CA ALA A 269 10.73 -0.63 -12.48
C ALA A 269 10.23 -0.74 -13.93
N SER A 270 9.02 -1.27 -14.14
CA SER A 270 8.42 -1.43 -15.47
C SER A 270 8.14 -0.10 -16.16
N ALA A 271 7.76 0.93 -15.39
CA ALA A 271 7.54 2.28 -15.92
C ALA A 271 8.85 3.03 -16.23
N ILE A 272 9.90 2.85 -15.42
CA ILE A 272 11.15 3.60 -15.57
C ILE A 272 12.03 3.02 -16.68
N ALA A 273 12.09 1.71 -16.84
CA ALA A 273 12.94 1.06 -17.84
C ALA A 273 12.76 1.57 -19.29
N PRO A 274 11.57 1.93 -19.79
CA PRO A 274 11.41 2.56 -21.08
C PRO A 274 12.11 3.93 -21.19
N PHE A 275 12.08 4.74 -20.15
CA PHE A 275 12.72 6.07 -20.11
C PHE A 275 14.24 5.96 -20.06
N ASP A 276 14.79 4.97 -19.33
CA ASP A 276 16.23 4.69 -19.35
C ASP A 276 16.69 4.26 -20.75
N ARG A 277 15.90 3.44 -21.44
CA ARG A 277 16.18 3.07 -22.84
C ARG A 277 16.10 4.27 -23.77
N ALA A 278 15.11 5.15 -23.62
CA ALA A 278 14.97 6.35 -24.42
C ALA A 278 16.18 7.28 -24.25
N ARG A 279 16.70 7.42 -23.02
CA ARG A 279 17.93 8.17 -22.75
C ARG A 279 19.14 7.56 -23.45
N ALA A 280 19.31 6.24 -23.37
CA ALA A 280 20.40 5.56 -24.06
C ALA A 280 20.30 5.75 -25.58
N GLN A 281 19.10 5.59 -26.16
CA GLN A 281 18.85 5.79 -27.58
C GLN A 281 19.12 7.23 -28.03
N LEU A 282 18.69 8.24 -27.25
CA LEU A 282 19.01 9.65 -27.56
C LEU A 282 20.52 9.88 -27.61
N ASN A 283 21.28 9.27 -26.70
CA ASN A 283 22.73 9.38 -26.71
C ASN A 283 23.35 8.67 -27.91
N ASP A 284 22.81 7.56 -28.32
CA ASP A 284 23.27 6.84 -29.53
C ASP A 284 22.90 7.64 -30.79
N ASP A 285 21.68 8.17 -30.91
CA ASP A 285 21.23 9.04 -32.01
C ASP A 285 22.11 10.30 -32.16
N VAL A 286 22.60 10.85 -31.03
CA VAL A 286 23.58 11.96 -31.04
C VAL A 286 24.95 11.49 -31.52
N ARG A 287 25.39 10.30 -31.12
CA ARG A 287 26.71 9.76 -31.49
C ARG A 287 26.81 9.35 -32.95
N ASP A 288 25.78 8.76 -33.51
CA ASP A 288 25.78 8.29 -34.91
C ASP A 288 25.35 9.35 -35.91
N GLY A 289 25.13 10.59 -35.43
CA GLY A 289 24.85 11.73 -36.25
C GLY A 289 23.46 11.76 -36.86
N THR A 290 22.50 11.02 -36.31
CA THR A 290 21.11 11.03 -36.80
C THR A 290 20.51 12.44 -36.87
N VAL A 291 20.88 13.31 -35.89
CA VAL A 291 20.44 14.71 -35.83
C VAL A 291 20.93 15.53 -37.05
N LEU A 292 22.06 15.16 -37.64
CA LEU A 292 22.64 15.88 -38.78
C LEU A 292 22.06 15.46 -40.13
N ARG A 293 21.17 14.50 -40.21
CA ARG A 293 20.59 14.01 -41.47
C ARG A 293 19.50 14.95 -41.99
N GLY A 294 19.24 14.87 -43.29
CA GLY A 294 18.15 15.60 -43.93
C GLY A 294 18.37 17.12 -43.97
N GLU A 295 17.44 17.87 -43.41
CA GLU A 295 17.40 19.34 -43.49
C GLU A 295 18.63 20.01 -42.83
N VAL A 296 19.09 19.48 -41.68
CA VAL A 296 20.26 20.02 -40.99
C VAL A 296 21.50 19.98 -41.89
N MET A 297 21.72 18.85 -42.59
CA MET A 297 22.84 18.72 -43.53
C MET A 297 22.68 19.60 -44.75
N ALA A 298 21.48 19.76 -45.28
CA ALA A 298 21.22 20.70 -46.38
C ALA A 298 21.52 22.15 -45.99
N ARG A 299 21.13 22.59 -44.79
CA ARG A 299 21.41 23.92 -44.26
C ARG A 299 22.90 24.14 -43.97
N TRP A 300 23.59 23.09 -43.50
CA TRP A 300 25.05 23.10 -43.37
C TRP A 300 25.74 23.30 -44.72
N ALA A 301 25.34 22.56 -45.75
CA ALA A 301 25.87 22.70 -47.10
C ALA A 301 25.67 24.11 -47.67
N ASP A 302 24.49 24.71 -47.46
CA ASP A 302 24.22 26.11 -47.81
C ASP A 302 25.16 27.10 -47.09
N LEU A 303 25.35 26.93 -45.80
CA LEU A 303 26.20 27.76 -44.95
C LEU A 303 27.66 27.74 -45.41
N VAL A 304 28.18 26.55 -45.72
CA VAL A 304 29.56 26.34 -46.21
C VAL A 304 29.69 26.80 -47.66
N GLY A 305 28.73 26.46 -48.52
CA GLY A 305 28.73 26.77 -49.96
C GLY A 305 28.63 28.26 -50.29
N THR A 306 27.90 29.02 -49.48
CA THR A 306 27.79 30.48 -49.63
C THR A 306 29.03 31.26 -49.14
N GLY A 307 29.99 30.57 -48.52
CA GLY A 307 31.16 31.18 -47.90
C GLY A 307 30.83 32.03 -46.65
N GLU A 308 29.62 31.97 -46.15
CA GLU A 308 29.15 32.69 -44.96
C GLU A 308 29.87 32.22 -43.69
N LEU A 309 30.12 30.93 -43.56
CA LEU A 309 30.92 30.35 -42.49
C LEU A 309 32.33 30.95 -42.48
N LEU A 310 32.97 31.08 -43.66
CA LEU A 310 34.29 31.65 -43.79
C LEU A 310 34.32 33.15 -43.43
N ARG A 311 33.26 33.90 -43.83
CA ARG A 311 33.12 35.32 -43.46
C ARG A 311 32.89 35.48 -41.95
N GLN A 312 32.12 34.60 -41.31
CA GLN A 312 31.90 34.64 -39.87
C GLN A 312 33.15 34.24 -39.08
N LEU A 313 33.92 33.30 -39.58
CA LEU A 313 35.21 32.93 -39.00
C LEU A 313 36.26 34.05 -39.14
N GLN A 314 36.19 34.90 -40.15
CA GLN A 314 37.17 35.97 -40.41
C GLN A 314 36.79 37.34 -39.82
N SER A 315 35.55 37.56 -39.39
CA SER A 315 35.08 38.89 -38.98
C SER A 315 34.94 39.05 -37.48
N THR A 316 35.84 39.85 -36.89
CA THR A 316 35.63 40.52 -35.60
C THR A 316 34.73 41.76 -35.70
N LEU A 317 34.54 42.33 -36.91
CA LEU A 317 33.86 43.60 -37.17
C LEU A 317 32.48 43.50 -37.84
N GLY A 318 32.04 42.30 -38.30
CA GLY A 318 30.80 42.13 -39.08
C GLY A 318 29.49 42.18 -38.31
N ARG A 319 29.54 42.01 -36.98
CA ARG A 319 28.36 41.85 -36.13
C ARG A 319 27.35 43.01 -36.13
N TRP A 320 27.78 44.21 -36.36
CA TRP A 320 26.91 45.36 -36.39
C TRP A 320 26.18 45.54 -37.75
N ARG A 321 26.81 45.14 -38.82
CA ARG A 321 26.24 45.24 -40.16
C ARG A 321 25.22 44.17 -40.47
N ASP A 322 25.45 42.94 -39.99
CA ASP A 322 24.53 41.79 -40.21
C ASP A 322 23.25 41.92 -39.37
N ARG A 323 23.33 42.42 -38.11
CA ARG A 323 22.15 42.75 -37.30
C ARG A 323 21.34 43.92 -37.92
N LEU A 324 21.97 44.90 -38.48
CA LEU A 324 21.29 46.00 -39.16
C LEU A 324 20.62 45.53 -40.46
N THR A 325 21.25 44.62 -41.22
CA THR A 325 20.67 44.07 -42.46
C THR A 325 19.50 43.13 -42.17
N ALA A 326 19.59 42.26 -41.14
CA ALA A 326 18.51 41.40 -40.69
C ALA A 326 17.32 42.19 -40.11
N ALA A 327 17.59 43.24 -39.34
CA ALA A 327 16.57 44.16 -38.82
C ALA A 327 15.84 44.94 -39.91
N VAL A 328 16.50 45.22 -41.04
CA VAL A 328 15.92 45.96 -42.15
C VAL A 328 15.23 45.08 -43.19
N THR A 329 15.71 43.82 -43.37
CA THR A 329 15.15 42.92 -44.40
C THR A 329 14.16 41.88 -43.85
N GLY A 330 14.09 41.68 -42.53
CA GLY A 330 13.21 40.69 -41.88
C GLY A 330 13.50 39.23 -42.31
N ARG A 331 14.62 38.95 -43.00
CA ARG A 331 15.00 37.62 -43.45
C ARG A 331 16.07 37.03 -42.52
N PRO A 332 15.87 35.82 -41.99
CA PRO A 332 16.86 35.14 -41.15
C PRO A 332 18.14 34.85 -41.95
N THR A 333 19.30 34.96 -41.31
CA THR A 333 20.61 34.63 -41.89
C THR A 333 20.73 33.12 -42.13
N SER A 334 21.72 32.68 -42.93
CA SER A 334 22.01 31.25 -43.12
C SER A 334 22.42 30.58 -41.80
N SER A 335 23.06 31.31 -40.90
CA SER A 335 23.36 30.89 -39.53
C SER A 335 22.11 30.62 -38.71
N ASP A 336 21.16 31.57 -38.66
CA ASP A 336 19.92 31.44 -37.91
C ASP A 336 19.11 30.26 -38.43
N ARG A 337 19.13 30.03 -39.74
CA ARG A 337 18.45 28.87 -40.36
C ARG A 337 19.10 27.55 -40.01
N PHE A 338 20.41 27.48 -39.89
CA PHE A 338 21.14 26.28 -39.51
C PHE A 338 20.93 25.96 -38.03
N GLU A 339 21.06 26.96 -37.15
CA GLU A 339 20.79 26.81 -35.71
C GLU A 339 19.35 26.33 -35.46
N GLY A 340 18.36 26.91 -36.11
CA GLY A 340 16.96 26.51 -36.04
C GLY A 340 16.71 25.11 -36.60
N ALA A 341 17.45 24.65 -37.62
CA ALA A 341 17.32 23.27 -38.12
C ALA A 341 17.86 22.23 -37.12
N ILE A 342 18.98 22.51 -36.43
CA ILE A 342 19.50 21.64 -35.35
C ILE A 342 18.50 21.61 -34.21
N GLU A 343 17.99 22.77 -33.79
CA GLU A 343 17.00 22.89 -32.72
C GLU A 343 15.76 22.01 -33.01
N ALA A 344 15.16 22.17 -34.19
CA ALA A 344 14.00 21.39 -34.63
C ALA A 344 14.31 19.89 -34.75
N GLY A 345 15.53 19.53 -35.22
CA GLY A 345 15.97 18.14 -35.33
C GLY A 345 16.08 17.44 -33.95
N VAL A 346 16.76 18.11 -33.00
CA VAL A 346 16.91 17.59 -31.62
C VAL A 346 15.56 17.54 -30.90
N GLU A 347 14.73 18.60 -31.03
CA GLU A 347 13.38 18.62 -30.44
C GLU A 347 12.52 17.45 -30.95
N THR A 348 12.48 17.25 -32.26
CA THR A 348 11.72 16.17 -32.90
C THR A 348 12.18 14.81 -32.37
N LEU A 349 13.48 14.60 -32.25
CA LEU A 349 14.06 13.36 -31.77
C LEU A 349 13.69 13.11 -30.29
N VAL A 350 13.85 14.12 -29.43
CA VAL A 350 13.50 14.05 -28.01
C VAL A 350 12.01 13.72 -27.84
N ARG A 351 11.15 14.43 -28.56
CA ARG A 351 9.70 14.21 -28.50
C ARG A 351 9.33 12.79 -28.94
N ALA A 352 9.94 12.29 -30.00
CA ALA A 352 9.68 10.93 -30.50
C ALA A 352 10.11 9.88 -29.47
N ARG A 353 11.31 9.98 -28.90
CA ARG A 353 11.83 9.03 -27.91
C ARG A 353 11.04 9.06 -26.60
N VAL A 354 10.66 10.25 -26.14
CA VAL A 354 9.83 10.38 -24.94
C VAL A 354 8.42 9.86 -25.17
N ALA A 355 7.82 10.09 -26.35
CA ALA A 355 6.50 9.55 -26.67
C ALA A 355 6.51 8.01 -26.72
N GLU A 356 7.54 7.41 -27.35
CA GLU A 356 7.74 5.97 -27.38
C GLU A 356 7.90 5.40 -25.96
N ALA A 357 8.72 6.03 -25.11
CA ALA A 357 8.94 5.62 -23.73
C ALA A 357 7.66 5.71 -22.89
N THR A 358 6.92 6.80 -23.03
CA THR A 358 5.66 7.00 -22.29
C THR A 358 4.62 5.96 -22.69
N ALA A 359 4.47 5.70 -24.00
CA ALA A 359 3.55 4.65 -24.48
C ALA A 359 3.96 3.27 -23.97
N ALA A 360 5.24 2.93 -24.01
CA ALA A 360 5.75 1.66 -23.51
C ALA A 360 5.58 1.50 -22.00
N ALA A 361 5.76 2.56 -21.21
CA ALA A 361 5.52 2.56 -19.77
C ALA A 361 4.03 2.33 -19.45
N ALA A 362 3.14 3.05 -20.12
CA ALA A 362 1.70 2.87 -19.97
C ALA A 362 1.25 1.46 -20.38
N GLU A 363 1.81 0.90 -21.45
CA GLU A 363 1.51 -0.46 -21.88
C GLU A 363 2.01 -1.51 -20.87
N ALA A 364 3.19 -1.32 -20.29
CA ALA A 364 3.69 -2.18 -19.22
C ALA A 364 2.75 -2.18 -18.00
N TRP A 365 2.18 -1.03 -17.65
CA TRP A 365 1.20 -0.93 -16.57
C TRP A 365 -0.14 -1.59 -16.90
N ARG A 366 -0.58 -1.58 -18.16
CA ARG A 366 -1.81 -2.29 -18.59
C ARG A 366 -1.73 -3.80 -18.42
N LEU A 367 -0.54 -4.37 -18.34
CA LEU A 367 -0.33 -5.79 -18.11
C LEU A 367 -0.55 -6.20 -16.62
N HIS A 368 -0.72 -5.22 -15.71
CA HIS A 368 -0.91 -5.49 -14.29
C HIS A 368 -2.18 -4.81 -13.75
N PRO A 369 -3.06 -5.51 -13.00
CA PRO A 369 -4.32 -4.94 -12.51
C PRO A 369 -4.15 -3.63 -11.72
N ALA A 370 -3.13 -3.54 -10.84
CA ALA A 370 -2.85 -2.31 -10.09
C ALA A 370 -2.37 -1.17 -11.01
N GLY A 371 -1.62 -1.47 -12.07
CA GLY A 371 -1.22 -0.48 -13.06
C GLY A 371 -2.41 0.04 -13.88
N VAL A 372 -3.37 -0.83 -14.22
CA VAL A 372 -4.63 -0.42 -14.88
C VAL A 372 -5.42 0.54 -13.98
N ALA A 373 -5.51 0.25 -12.68
CA ALA A 373 -6.19 1.12 -11.73
C ALA A 373 -5.51 2.50 -11.63
N LEU A 374 -4.17 2.54 -11.49
CA LEU A 374 -3.42 3.79 -11.46
C LEU A 374 -3.60 4.62 -12.72
N LEU A 375 -3.58 4.00 -13.91
CA LEU A 375 -3.83 4.71 -15.17
C LEU A 375 -5.26 5.29 -15.26
N ALA A 376 -6.23 4.62 -14.66
CA ALA A 376 -7.63 5.05 -14.68
C ALA A 376 -7.94 6.14 -13.63
N GLU A 377 -7.25 6.13 -12.49
CA GLU A 377 -7.47 7.05 -11.36
C GLU A 377 -6.57 8.30 -11.43
N SER A 378 -5.47 8.24 -12.21
CA SER A 378 -4.56 9.38 -12.38
C SER A 378 -5.29 10.59 -12.94
N SER A 379 -5.03 11.74 -12.35
CA SER A 379 -5.50 13.04 -12.88
C SER A 379 -4.72 13.51 -14.12
N ASP A 380 -3.56 12.89 -14.39
CA ASP A 380 -2.67 13.17 -15.52
C ASP A 380 -2.80 12.06 -16.58
N ASP A 381 -2.83 12.44 -17.86
CA ASP A 381 -2.82 11.46 -18.95
C ASP A 381 -1.41 10.86 -19.13
N LEU A 382 -1.17 9.77 -18.40
CA LEU A 382 0.09 9.03 -18.46
C LEU A 382 0.28 8.23 -19.76
N THR A 383 -0.70 8.22 -20.65
CA THR A 383 -0.56 7.54 -21.96
C THR A 383 0.16 8.41 -22.99
N ARG A 384 0.38 9.70 -22.68
CA ARG A 384 1.03 10.69 -23.53
C ARG A 384 2.10 11.45 -22.75
N PRO A 385 3.11 12.00 -23.43
CA PRO A 385 4.03 12.95 -22.83
C PRO A 385 3.29 14.14 -22.23
N SER A 386 3.90 14.78 -21.24
CA SER A 386 3.36 16.00 -20.65
C SER A 386 3.16 17.09 -21.73
N SER A 387 2.13 17.90 -21.57
CA SER A 387 1.77 18.96 -22.51
C SER A 387 2.86 20.04 -22.67
N ASP A 388 3.69 20.24 -21.65
CA ASP A 388 4.79 21.19 -21.61
C ASP A 388 6.15 20.63 -22.12
N LEU A 389 6.17 19.35 -22.56
CA LEU A 389 7.39 18.72 -23.09
C LEU A 389 8.00 19.48 -24.27
N PRO A 390 7.25 19.96 -25.29
CA PRO A 390 7.82 20.71 -26.41
C PRO A 390 8.56 21.98 -25.95
N GLU A 391 7.93 22.76 -25.09
CA GLU A 391 8.48 24.00 -24.55
C GLU A 391 9.75 23.78 -23.73
N ARG A 392 9.75 22.70 -22.95
CA ARG A 392 10.93 22.28 -22.15
C ARG A 392 12.07 21.78 -23.04
N ALA A 393 11.76 21.01 -24.08
CA ALA A 393 12.76 20.55 -25.04
C ALA A 393 13.41 21.74 -25.76
N GLU A 394 12.63 22.69 -26.26
CA GLU A 394 13.12 23.92 -26.87
C GLU A 394 14.00 24.74 -25.90
N ALA A 395 13.52 24.96 -24.68
CA ALA A 395 14.27 25.68 -23.65
C ALA A 395 15.58 24.97 -23.29
N MET A 396 15.59 23.66 -23.22
CA MET A 396 16.76 22.82 -22.96
C MET A 396 17.80 22.98 -24.06
N ILE A 397 17.38 22.96 -25.33
CA ILE A 397 18.30 23.11 -26.49
C ILE A 397 18.89 24.50 -26.52
N ARG A 398 18.08 25.56 -26.35
CA ARG A 398 18.56 26.94 -26.25
C ARG A 398 19.58 27.13 -25.12
N ALA A 399 19.31 26.54 -23.95
CA ALA A 399 20.22 26.57 -22.82
C ALA A 399 21.53 25.81 -23.09
N TRP A 400 21.47 24.71 -23.85
CA TRP A 400 22.65 23.99 -24.29
C TRP A 400 23.47 24.78 -25.28
N GLN A 401 22.84 25.41 -26.28
CA GLN A 401 23.50 26.30 -27.25
C GLN A 401 24.21 27.50 -26.57
N ALA A 402 23.55 28.11 -25.57
CA ALA A 402 24.17 29.16 -24.75
C ALA A 402 25.38 28.64 -23.98
N GLY A 403 25.31 27.41 -23.44
CA GLY A 403 26.42 26.74 -22.77
C GLY A 403 27.62 26.49 -23.66
N LEU A 404 27.41 26.21 -24.96
CA LEU A 404 28.52 26.08 -25.93
C LEU A 404 29.31 27.38 -26.08
N LEU A 405 28.63 28.54 -26.11
CA LEU A 405 29.28 29.84 -26.18
C LEU A 405 30.11 30.12 -24.91
N ASP A 406 29.62 29.76 -23.75
CA ASP A 406 30.35 29.95 -22.49
C ASP A 406 31.55 28.98 -22.39
N LEU A 407 31.40 27.73 -22.85
CA LEU A 407 32.49 26.76 -22.95
C LEU A 407 33.64 27.29 -23.82
N LEU A 408 33.30 27.88 -24.98
CA LEU A 408 34.29 28.51 -25.87
C LEU A 408 34.97 29.72 -25.25
N ARG A 409 34.28 30.52 -24.45
CA ARG A 409 34.85 31.71 -23.77
C ARG A 409 35.81 31.33 -22.65
N THR A 410 35.46 30.31 -21.84
CA THR A 410 36.28 29.86 -20.70
C THR A 410 37.55 29.16 -21.14
N GLU A 411 37.49 28.26 -22.09
CA GLU A 411 38.65 27.58 -22.64
C GLU A 411 39.56 28.49 -23.47
N GLY A 412 38.99 29.54 -24.10
CA GLY A 412 39.72 30.51 -24.90
C GLY A 412 40.66 31.40 -24.11
N ALA A 413 40.47 31.52 -22.81
CA ALA A 413 41.30 32.37 -21.97
C ALA A 413 42.64 31.71 -21.58
N ASP A 414 42.75 30.34 -21.63
CA ASP A 414 43.83 29.62 -20.93
C ASP A 414 44.95 29.03 -21.83
N LYS A 415 44.79 28.93 -23.16
CA LYS A 415 45.81 28.29 -24.01
C LYS A 415 45.99 28.93 -25.39
N ARG A 416 47.26 29.07 -25.82
CA ARG A 416 47.66 29.63 -27.14
C ARG A 416 47.04 28.93 -28.37
N SER A 417 46.64 27.67 -28.27
CA SER A 417 45.95 26.90 -29.32
C SER A 417 44.50 27.35 -29.50
N THR A 418 43.81 27.64 -28.39
CA THR A 418 42.42 28.08 -28.37
C THR A 418 42.30 29.58 -28.77
N ALA A 419 43.33 30.38 -28.49
CA ALA A 419 43.40 31.76 -28.98
C ALA A 419 43.44 31.83 -30.51
N ARG A 420 44.01 30.82 -31.19
CA ARG A 420 43.99 30.69 -32.65
C ARG A 420 42.60 30.32 -33.18
N ALA A 421 41.86 29.43 -32.44
CA ALA A 421 40.47 29.09 -32.74
C ALA A 421 39.52 30.27 -32.52
N LEU A 422 39.73 31.06 -31.46
CA LEU A 422 38.96 32.28 -31.17
C LEU A 422 39.22 33.42 -32.16
N SER A 423 40.34 33.43 -32.87
CA SER A 423 40.59 34.38 -33.95
C SER A 423 39.59 34.23 -35.12
N TYR A 424 38.92 33.09 -35.21
CA TYR A 424 37.89 32.79 -36.21
C TYR A 424 36.47 33.26 -35.83
N GLY A 425 36.28 33.95 -34.72
CA GLY A 425 34.98 34.45 -34.26
C GLY A 425 34.15 33.42 -33.47
N VAL A 426 33.59 33.85 -32.33
CA VAL A 426 32.91 32.98 -31.36
C VAL A 426 31.68 32.27 -31.97
N ASN A 427 30.90 32.93 -32.81
CA ASN A 427 29.69 32.35 -33.41
C ASN A 427 30.00 31.27 -34.47
N GLY A 428 31.01 31.50 -35.34
CA GLY A 428 31.44 30.49 -36.30
C GLY A 428 32.01 29.23 -35.62
N MET A 429 32.75 29.44 -34.53
CA MET A 429 33.28 28.31 -33.76
C MET A 429 32.19 27.55 -33.00
N ALA A 430 31.13 28.23 -32.49
CA ALA A 430 29.99 27.56 -31.88
C ALA A 430 29.26 26.64 -32.87
N MET A 431 29.07 27.06 -34.11
CA MET A 431 28.49 26.20 -35.15
C MET A 431 29.36 24.99 -35.48
N VAL A 432 30.68 25.17 -35.60
CA VAL A 432 31.62 24.06 -35.80
C VAL A 432 31.55 23.09 -34.63
N LEU A 433 31.47 23.59 -33.42
CA LEU A 433 31.34 22.75 -32.21
C LEU A 433 30.00 22.00 -32.16
N MET A 434 28.89 22.64 -32.55
CA MET A 434 27.61 21.96 -32.70
C MET A 434 27.72 20.79 -33.69
N VAL A 435 28.25 21.01 -34.88
CA VAL A 435 28.46 19.94 -35.87
C VAL A 435 29.40 18.87 -35.33
N ALA A 436 30.52 19.24 -34.69
CA ALA A 436 31.45 18.30 -34.09
C ALA A 436 30.82 17.43 -32.96
N THR A 437 29.89 18.03 -32.21
CA THR A 437 29.15 17.29 -31.13
C THR A 437 28.34 16.14 -31.71
N PHE A 438 27.75 16.33 -32.89
CA PHE A 438 26.91 15.33 -33.57
C PHE A 438 27.68 14.47 -34.60
N ALA A 439 28.85 14.87 -35.07
CA ALA A 439 29.60 14.22 -36.17
C ALA A 439 30.65 13.18 -35.70
N HIS A 440 30.90 13.00 -34.42
CA HIS A 440 32.22 12.54 -33.95
C HIS A 440 32.43 11.03 -33.86
N THR A 441 31.56 10.10 -34.22
CA THR A 441 31.88 8.67 -34.05
C THR A 441 31.37 7.74 -35.14
N GLY A 442 31.70 7.93 -36.37
CA GLY A 442 31.74 6.81 -37.33
C GLY A 442 30.50 6.59 -38.19
N GLY A 443 29.44 7.40 -38.08
CA GLY A 443 28.27 7.33 -38.97
C GLY A 443 28.39 8.24 -40.21
N LEU A 444 29.08 9.39 -40.06
CA LEU A 444 29.40 10.26 -41.20
C LEU A 444 30.87 10.02 -41.56
N THR A 445 31.12 9.28 -42.62
CA THR A 445 32.46 9.19 -43.19
C THR A 445 32.83 10.61 -43.68
N GLY A 446 34.12 10.96 -43.55
CA GLY A 446 34.59 12.27 -44.07
C GLY A 446 34.15 12.55 -45.50
N ALA A 447 33.74 11.53 -46.26
CA ALA A 447 33.15 11.62 -47.59
C ALA A 447 31.72 12.23 -47.59
N GLU A 448 30.86 11.92 -46.62
CA GLU A 448 29.49 12.46 -46.52
C GLU A 448 29.50 13.94 -46.11
N ILE A 449 30.38 14.30 -45.17
CA ILE A 449 30.63 15.72 -44.83
C ILE A 449 31.21 16.47 -46.02
N ALA A 450 32.05 15.81 -46.79
CA ALA A 450 32.64 16.35 -48.02
C ALA A 450 31.60 16.55 -49.14
N ILE A 451 30.67 15.62 -49.31
CA ILE A 451 29.60 15.70 -50.32
C ILE A 451 28.60 16.81 -49.93
N ALA A 452 28.27 16.96 -48.64
CA ALA A 452 27.39 17.98 -48.11
C ALA A 452 28.06 19.38 -48.08
N GLY A 453 29.37 19.46 -48.06
CA GLY A 453 30.15 20.70 -48.01
C GLY A 453 30.24 21.49 -49.32
N GLY A 454 29.55 21.06 -50.40
CA GLY A 454 29.51 21.77 -51.65
C GLY A 454 30.84 21.82 -52.39
N SER A 455 30.83 22.24 -53.64
CA SER A 455 31.91 22.22 -54.64
C SER A 455 33.15 23.11 -54.34
N SER A 456 33.30 23.66 -53.13
CA SER A 456 34.48 24.46 -52.82
C SER A 456 35.51 23.63 -52.05
N ALA A 457 36.61 23.31 -52.66
CA ALA A 457 37.78 22.64 -52.06
C ALA A 457 38.32 23.35 -50.79
N VAL A 458 37.97 24.60 -50.58
CA VAL A 458 38.33 25.41 -49.41
C VAL A 458 37.45 25.08 -48.21
N GLY A 459 36.14 24.92 -48.41
CA GLY A 459 35.20 24.55 -47.34
C GLY A 459 35.50 23.17 -46.79
N HIS A 460 35.82 22.22 -47.68
CA HIS A 460 36.22 20.84 -47.28
C HIS A 460 37.49 20.84 -46.42
N LYS A 461 38.57 21.50 -46.88
CA LYS A 461 39.84 21.59 -46.12
C LYS A 461 39.69 22.33 -44.79
N LEU A 462 38.81 23.33 -44.72
CA LEU A 462 38.54 24.09 -43.50
C LEU A 462 37.79 23.20 -42.46
N THR A 463 36.77 22.49 -42.91
CA THR A 463 36.00 21.60 -42.05
C THR A 463 36.89 20.45 -41.54
N GLU A 464 37.72 19.86 -42.42
CA GLU A 464 38.66 18.79 -42.04
C GLU A 464 39.73 19.30 -41.06
N ALA A 465 40.26 20.48 -41.26
CA ALA A 465 41.25 21.08 -40.37
C ALA A 465 40.68 21.44 -38.99
N LEU A 466 39.43 21.92 -38.94
CA LEU A 466 38.75 22.28 -37.68
C LEU A 466 38.27 21.05 -36.90
N LEU A 467 37.67 20.10 -37.57
CA LEU A 467 37.20 18.86 -36.91
C LEU A 467 38.34 17.90 -36.54
N GLY A 468 39.50 18.05 -37.19
CA GLY A 468 40.73 17.28 -36.86
C GLY A 468 41.46 17.77 -35.60
N ASP A 469 41.18 18.96 -35.10
CA ASP A 469 41.89 19.56 -33.95
C ASP A 469 41.50 18.84 -32.61
N GLN A 470 42.51 18.52 -31.80
CA GLN A 470 42.31 17.91 -30.50
C GLN A 470 41.49 18.77 -29.54
N ALA A 471 41.63 20.11 -29.61
CA ALA A 471 40.86 21.02 -28.77
C ALA A 471 39.37 20.99 -29.13
N VAL A 472 39.04 20.99 -30.43
CA VAL A 472 37.63 20.87 -30.89
C VAL A 472 37.02 19.53 -30.47
N ARG A 473 37.77 18.42 -30.55
CA ARG A 473 37.30 17.10 -30.12
C ARG A 473 37.01 17.04 -28.62
N ARG A 474 37.88 17.67 -27.78
CA ARG A 474 37.63 17.72 -26.33
C ARG A 474 36.38 18.55 -26.03
N LEU A 475 36.27 19.73 -26.63
CA LEU A 475 35.10 20.59 -26.47
C LEU A 475 33.79 19.92 -26.95
N ALA A 476 33.85 19.18 -28.06
CA ALA A 476 32.71 18.41 -28.54
C ALA A 476 32.30 17.29 -27.56
N LEU A 477 33.27 16.64 -26.89
CA LEU A 477 32.97 15.63 -25.86
C LEU A 477 32.31 16.28 -24.63
N GLU A 478 32.79 17.41 -24.18
CA GLU A 478 32.20 18.19 -23.07
C GLU A 478 30.80 18.69 -23.40
N ALA A 479 30.60 19.22 -24.61
CA ALA A 479 29.30 19.63 -25.13
C ALA A 479 28.29 18.46 -25.18
N ARG A 480 28.74 17.29 -25.59
CA ARG A 480 27.93 16.06 -25.61
C ARG A 480 27.56 15.59 -24.20
N THR A 481 28.52 15.62 -23.27
CA THR A 481 28.27 15.27 -21.88
C THR A 481 27.24 16.21 -21.23
N ASP A 482 27.30 17.51 -21.55
CA ASP A 482 26.30 18.47 -21.09
C ASP A 482 24.92 18.19 -21.71
N LEU A 483 24.86 17.83 -22.99
CA LEU A 483 23.61 17.46 -23.66
C LEU A 483 22.98 16.21 -23.07
N ASP A 484 23.78 15.14 -22.83
CA ASP A 484 23.30 13.91 -22.16
C ASP A 484 22.73 14.21 -20.78
N ARG A 485 23.41 15.03 -19.99
CA ARG A 485 22.90 15.43 -18.68
C ARG A 485 21.55 16.13 -18.78
N ARG A 486 21.38 17.02 -19.77
CA ARG A 486 20.13 17.75 -20.02
C ARG A 486 19.01 16.83 -20.49
N PHE A 487 19.31 15.87 -21.36
CA PHE A 487 18.37 14.80 -21.72
C PHE A 487 17.92 14.02 -20.49
N GLY A 488 18.87 13.66 -19.60
CA GLY A 488 18.54 13.00 -18.34
C GLY A 488 17.52 13.76 -17.52
N VAL A 489 17.75 15.06 -17.29
CA VAL A 489 16.81 15.91 -16.51
C VAL A 489 15.41 15.96 -17.13
N LEU A 490 15.32 16.06 -18.46
CA LEU A 490 14.04 16.11 -19.16
C LEU A 490 13.30 14.80 -19.10
N ILE A 491 13.98 13.67 -19.34
CA ILE A 491 13.43 12.31 -19.29
C ILE A 491 13.03 11.94 -17.88
N ASP A 492 13.87 12.25 -16.86
CA ASP A 492 13.59 11.97 -15.46
C ASP A 492 12.33 12.68 -14.96
N ARG A 493 12.02 13.85 -15.51
CA ARG A 493 10.78 14.57 -15.20
C ARG A 493 9.54 13.85 -15.76
N GLU A 494 9.62 13.29 -16.96
CA GLU A 494 8.54 12.48 -17.52
C GLU A 494 8.37 11.17 -16.73
N ALA A 495 9.47 10.50 -16.40
CA ALA A 495 9.47 9.31 -15.57
C ALA A 495 8.92 9.56 -14.15
N ALA A 496 9.14 10.76 -13.61
CA ALA A 496 8.65 11.15 -12.29
C ALA A 496 7.12 11.18 -12.19
N ARG A 497 6.40 11.38 -13.30
CA ARG A 497 4.93 11.31 -13.35
C ARG A 497 4.44 9.93 -12.93
N PHE A 498 5.04 8.88 -13.45
CA PHE A 498 4.74 7.50 -13.06
C PHE A 498 5.16 7.20 -11.63
N ARG A 499 6.34 7.67 -11.19
CA ARG A 499 6.80 7.49 -9.81
C ARG A 499 5.85 8.15 -8.81
N SER A 500 5.31 9.32 -9.12
CA SER A 500 4.39 10.03 -8.23
C SER A 500 3.09 9.28 -8.03
N GLU A 501 2.56 8.64 -9.08
CA GLU A 501 1.36 7.81 -8.96
C GLU A 501 1.59 6.57 -8.07
N VAL A 502 2.72 5.89 -8.23
CA VAL A 502 3.05 4.77 -7.33
C VAL A 502 3.25 5.26 -5.89
N ALA A 503 3.91 6.41 -5.70
CA ALA A 503 4.13 6.99 -4.38
C ALA A 503 2.82 7.42 -3.68
N SER A 504 1.79 7.82 -4.46
CA SER A 504 0.48 8.18 -3.93
C SER A 504 -0.24 7.03 -3.21
N LEU A 505 0.12 5.77 -3.50
CA LEU A 505 -0.39 4.59 -2.82
C LEU A 505 0.02 4.53 -1.34
N GLY A 506 1.00 5.30 -0.90
CA GLY A 506 1.42 5.40 0.50
C GLY A 506 1.93 4.10 1.11
N VAL A 507 2.40 3.15 0.30
CA VAL A 507 2.93 1.86 0.78
C VAL A 507 4.25 2.11 1.52
N ASP A 508 4.29 1.76 2.81
CA ASP A 508 5.50 1.86 3.64
C ASP A 508 6.29 0.54 3.61
N PRO A 509 7.47 0.50 3.00
CA PRO A 509 8.28 -0.72 2.92
C PRO A 509 8.69 -1.29 4.28
N ALA A 510 8.84 -0.43 5.31
CA ALA A 510 9.27 -0.84 6.64
C ALA A 510 8.12 -1.34 7.52
N ALA A 511 6.85 -1.18 7.11
CA ALA A 511 5.70 -1.56 7.93
C ALA A 511 5.65 -3.07 8.17
N ALA A 512 5.98 -3.87 7.16
CA ALA A 512 6.00 -5.33 7.27
C ALA A 512 7.04 -5.84 8.29
N GLU A 513 8.25 -5.25 8.30
CA GLU A 513 9.31 -5.60 9.25
C GLU A 513 8.93 -5.21 10.68
N ARG A 514 8.29 -4.04 10.86
CA ARG A 514 7.80 -3.62 12.17
C ARG A 514 6.73 -4.56 12.72
N LEU A 515 5.79 -5.02 11.89
CA LEU A 515 4.77 -5.98 12.28
C LEU A 515 5.36 -7.33 12.65
N ASP A 516 6.30 -7.87 11.87
CA ASP A 516 6.97 -9.13 12.20
C ASP A 516 7.77 -9.05 13.50
N ALA A 517 8.49 -7.96 13.71
CA ALA A 517 9.23 -7.74 14.95
C ALA A 517 8.28 -7.66 16.15
N MET A 518 7.10 -7.03 15.98
CA MET A 518 6.07 -6.98 17.02
C MET A 518 5.48 -8.36 17.28
N ALA A 519 5.11 -9.12 16.24
CA ALA A 519 4.60 -10.48 16.37
C ALA A 519 5.59 -11.41 17.08
N GLY A 520 6.89 -11.30 16.77
CA GLY A 520 7.95 -12.04 17.45
C GLY A 520 8.05 -11.72 18.94
N ARG A 521 7.95 -10.44 19.32
CA ARG A 521 7.92 -10.02 20.73
C ARG A 521 6.70 -10.56 21.46
N LEU A 522 5.51 -10.45 20.86
CA LEU A 522 4.27 -10.98 21.46
C LEU A 522 4.36 -12.47 21.73
N ARG A 523 4.86 -13.28 20.78
CA ARG A 523 5.04 -14.73 20.99
C ARG A 523 6.05 -15.05 22.10
N THR A 524 7.11 -14.24 22.23
CA THR A 524 8.11 -14.43 23.29
C THR A 524 7.55 -14.14 24.67
N GLU A 525 6.71 -13.11 24.80
CA GLU A 525 6.08 -12.76 26.10
C GLU A 525 5.01 -13.79 26.51
N VAL A 526 4.27 -14.35 25.55
CA VAL A 526 3.28 -15.41 25.81
C VAL A 526 3.95 -16.72 26.27
N ALA A 527 5.16 -17.01 25.79
CA ALA A 527 5.90 -18.21 26.13
C ALA A 527 6.58 -18.15 27.51
N ARG A 528 6.65 -16.98 28.15
CA ARG A 528 7.16 -16.75 29.51
C ARG A 528 6.06 -16.90 30.56
#